data_3398a4eca580829f62053e3cdf28a354
#
_entry.id   3398a4eca580829f62053e3cdf28a354
#
_cell.length_a   1.000
_cell.length_b   1.000
_cell.length_c   1.000
_cell.angle_alpha   90.00
_cell.angle_beta   90.00
_cell.angle_gamma   90.00
#
_symmetry.space_group_name_H-M   'P 1'
#
loop_
_entity.id
_entity.type
_entity.pdbx_description
1 polymer ?
#
loop_
_entity_poly.entity_id
_entity_poly.type
_entity_poly.pdbx_seq_one_letter_code
_entity_poly.pdbx_strand_id
1 'polypeptide(L)'
;MIIATNVLNPKQLSAAKTLISTVQSHDGTYRDPYLSNMLNFDHEMPVFFLAYQGEQLVGLLTVYADDEDVELAILVHPDYRRQGLARKLYANYQAETAKYPIASVIFQTERVFLDKHPNLATAWDLVENTDTETWLGRERVPYQLSQQAELTVSLAQAYHADDIARFQTQVFDSDYEVALRYAREAIADADSLLYLLEHGGAVIGSCTVDISTDDNYLYGLAIAPDQQQKGYGTYLVKAVINDLITKNDKPFQIAVEDDNLIAKRLYENIGFTKQTQVVYLDPKEG
;
A
#
# COMPACT_ATOMS: atom_id res chain seq x y z
N MET A 1 -17.46 9.07 20.83
CA MET A 1 -17.33 7.60 21.07
C MET A 1 -16.28 7.07 20.11
N ILE A 2 -15.34 6.22 20.57
CA ILE A 2 -14.38 5.53 19.69
C ILE A 2 -14.77 4.05 19.65
N ILE A 3 -14.72 3.44 18.47
CA ILE A 3 -14.99 2.02 18.22
C ILE A 3 -13.71 1.41 17.70
N ALA A 4 -13.22 0.35 18.34
CA ALA A 4 -12.13 -0.48 17.86
C ALA A 4 -12.70 -1.73 17.17
N THR A 5 -12.17 -2.10 15.99
CA THR A 5 -12.60 -3.29 15.26
C THR A 5 -11.47 -3.81 14.36
N ASN A 6 -11.49 -5.09 14.06
CA ASN A 6 -10.57 -5.75 13.12
C ASN A 6 -11.13 -5.81 11.68
N VAL A 7 -12.42 -5.52 11.49
CA VAL A 7 -13.10 -5.52 10.18
C VAL A 7 -14.07 -4.35 10.10
N LEU A 8 -14.06 -3.65 8.97
CA LEU A 8 -15.03 -2.60 8.68
C LEU A 8 -16.28 -3.23 8.04
N ASN A 9 -17.44 -3.01 8.64
CA ASN A 9 -18.69 -3.33 7.95
C ASN A 9 -18.95 -2.33 6.81
N PRO A 10 -19.88 -2.60 5.87
CA PRO A 10 -20.12 -1.75 4.71
C PRO A 10 -20.43 -0.28 5.06
N LYS A 11 -21.16 -0.01 6.16
CA LYS A 11 -21.45 1.36 6.61
C LYS A 11 -20.21 2.06 7.14
N GLN A 12 -19.36 1.36 7.88
CA GLN A 12 -18.10 1.87 8.40
C GLN A 12 -17.09 2.15 7.29
N LEU A 13 -16.98 1.22 6.32
CA LEU A 13 -16.12 1.39 5.15
C LEU A 13 -16.53 2.61 4.32
N SER A 14 -17.83 2.78 4.05
CA SER A 14 -18.34 3.97 3.35
C SER A 14 -18.05 5.26 4.12
N ALA A 15 -18.23 5.27 5.44
CA ALA A 15 -17.90 6.42 6.28
C ALA A 15 -16.39 6.72 6.29
N ALA A 16 -15.53 5.68 6.34
CA ALA A 16 -14.08 5.84 6.27
C ALA A 16 -13.66 6.46 4.93
N LYS A 17 -14.14 5.94 3.79
CA LYS A 17 -13.88 6.51 2.45
C LYS A 17 -14.33 7.97 2.35
N THR A 18 -15.49 8.32 2.91
CA THR A 18 -15.96 9.72 2.95
C THR A 18 -15.02 10.62 3.77
N LEU A 19 -14.57 10.16 4.94
CA LEU A 19 -13.62 10.90 5.76
C LEU A 19 -12.27 11.07 5.06
N ILE A 20 -11.73 10.00 4.44
CA ILE A 20 -10.48 10.01 3.69
C ILE A 20 -10.55 11.06 2.58
N SER A 21 -11.56 11.00 1.72
CA SER A 21 -11.76 11.97 0.63
C SER A 21 -11.87 13.41 1.12
N THR A 22 -12.57 13.64 2.26
CA THR A 22 -12.68 14.96 2.88
C THR A 22 -11.32 15.48 3.36
N VAL A 23 -10.53 14.63 4.00
CA VAL A 23 -9.18 14.97 4.50
C VAL A 23 -8.23 15.23 3.35
N GLN A 24 -8.19 14.35 2.35
CA GLN A 24 -7.35 14.48 1.17
C GLN A 24 -7.64 15.77 0.40
N SER A 25 -8.92 16.05 0.15
CA SER A 25 -9.33 17.28 -0.56
C SER A 25 -8.92 18.54 0.19
N HIS A 26 -8.99 18.53 1.55
CA HIS A 26 -8.61 19.67 2.37
C HIS A 26 -7.09 19.86 2.46
N ASP A 27 -6.35 18.76 2.63
CA ASP A 27 -4.92 18.79 2.91
C ASP A 27 -4.06 18.74 1.63
N GLY A 28 -4.64 18.30 0.52
CA GLY A 28 -3.91 18.01 -0.73
C GLY A 28 -3.06 16.75 -0.61
N THR A 29 -3.52 15.79 0.16
CA THR A 29 -2.93 14.45 0.31
C THR A 29 -3.55 13.48 -0.68
N TYR A 30 -2.91 12.34 -0.93
CA TYR A 30 -3.31 11.41 -2.00
C TYR A 30 -3.31 9.95 -1.56
N ARG A 31 -2.56 9.60 -0.51
CA ARG A 31 -2.44 8.22 -0.10
C ARG A 31 -3.68 7.77 0.66
N ASP A 32 -4.29 6.66 0.22
CA ASP A 32 -5.29 5.98 1.03
C ASP A 32 -4.61 5.18 2.15
N PRO A 33 -5.12 5.23 3.38
CA PRO A 33 -4.66 4.34 4.44
C PRO A 33 -5.10 2.90 4.13
N TYR A 34 -4.39 1.92 4.67
CA TYR A 34 -4.76 0.52 4.53
C TYR A 34 -6.12 0.24 5.20
N LEU A 35 -7.10 -0.24 4.43
CA LEU A 35 -8.47 -0.49 4.88
C LEU A 35 -8.84 -1.98 4.92
N SER A 36 -7.86 -2.87 4.83
CA SER A 36 -8.01 -4.31 4.96
C SER A 36 -7.31 -4.82 6.23
N ASN A 37 -7.57 -6.07 6.62
CA ASN A 37 -6.86 -6.76 7.68
C ASN A 37 -6.19 -8.06 7.16
N MET A 38 -6.16 -8.25 5.85
CA MET A 38 -5.70 -9.50 5.21
C MET A 38 -4.21 -9.74 5.38
N LEU A 39 -3.40 -8.68 5.35
CA LEU A 39 -1.94 -8.77 5.42
C LEU A 39 -1.39 -8.64 6.84
N ASN A 40 -2.25 -8.34 7.83
CA ASN A 40 -1.78 -8.18 9.20
C ASN A 40 -1.47 -9.54 9.85
N PHE A 41 -0.43 -9.60 10.67
CA PHE A 41 0.07 -10.83 11.30
C PHE A 41 -0.94 -11.50 12.25
N ASP A 42 -1.90 -10.73 12.77
CA ASP A 42 -2.97 -11.23 13.65
C ASP A 42 -4.32 -10.64 13.24
N HIS A 43 -5.18 -11.44 12.66
CA HIS A 43 -6.50 -11.02 12.15
C HIS A 43 -7.51 -10.71 13.26
N GLU A 44 -7.27 -11.08 14.51
CA GLU A 44 -8.11 -10.76 15.66
C GLU A 44 -7.72 -9.42 16.31
N MET A 45 -6.56 -8.88 15.95
CA MET A 45 -6.11 -7.58 16.44
C MET A 45 -7.02 -6.46 15.90
N PRO A 46 -7.47 -5.52 16.74
CA PRO A 46 -8.15 -4.32 16.26
C PRO A 46 -7.18 -3.46 15.43
N VAL A 47 -7.56 -3.19 14.20
CA VAL A 47 -6.75 -2.42 13.24
C VAL A 47 -7.44 -1.16 12.74
N PHE A 48 -8.70 -0.96 13.11
CA PHE A 48 -9.46 0.25 12.81
C PHE A 48 -10.02 0.86 14.10
N PHE A 49 -9.73 2.15 14.30
CA PHE A 49 -10.22 2.94 15.43
C PHE A 49 -11.01 4.12 14.88
N LEU A 50 -12.33 4.06 15.09
CA LEU A 50 -13.31 4.94 14.45
C LEU A 50 -13.91 5.90 15.49
N ALA A 51 -13.62 7.18 15.38
CA ALA A 51 -14.16 8.21 16.26
C ALA A 51 -15.40 8.88 15.65
N TYR A 52 -16.52 8.76 16.32
CA TYR A 52 -17.80 9.33 15.89
C TYR A 52 -18.22 10.53 16.72
N GLN A 53 -18.79 11.54 16.03
CA GLN A 53 -19.57 12.64 16.62
C GLN A 53 -21.00 12.53 16.09
N GLY A 54 -21.93 12.09 16.95
CA GLY A 54 -23.24 11.63 16.49
C GLY A 54 -23.11 10.45 15.52
N GLU A 55 -23.61 10.59 14.31
CA GLU A 55 -23.49 9.58 13.25
C GLU A 55 -22.32 9.82 12.30
N GLN A 56 -21.66 10.97 12.38
CA GLN A 56 -20.54 11.33 11.52
C GLN A 56 -19.24 10.71 12.03
N LEU A 57 -18.49 10.02 11.15
CA LEU A 57 -17.11 9.63 11.41
C LEU A 57 -16.22 10.87 11.28
N VAL A 58 -15.54 11.24 12.36
CA VAL A 58 -14.72 12.46 12.43
C VAL A 58 -13.24 12.18 12.68
N GLY A 59 -12.89 10.94 12.94
CA GLY A 59 -11.51 10.49 13.08
C GLY A 59 -11.37 9.01 12.80
N LEU A 60 -10.26 8.65 12.20
CA LEU A 60 -9.88 7.28 11.85
C LEU A 60 -8.41 7.07 12.17
N LEU A 61 -8.08 5.98 12.85
CA LEU A 61 -6.73 5.43 12.92
C LEU A 61 -6.78 4.06 12.26
N THR A 62 -5.84 3.79 11.37
CA THR A 62 -5.64 2.48 10.74
C THR A 62 -4.28 1.92 11.09
N VAL A 63 -4.20 0.61 11.15
CA VAL A 63 -2.98 -0.17 11.43
C VAL A 63 -2.67 -1.05 10.24
N TYR A 64 -1.43 -1.00 9.75
CA TYR A 64 -0.84 -1.99 8.89
C TYR A 64 0.27 -2.71 9.66
N ALA A 65 0.22 -4.03 9.73
CA ALA A 65 1.04 -4.85 10.60
C ALA A 65 1.29 -6.22 9.96
N ASP A 66 2.05 -6.26 8.88
CA ASP A 66 2.46 -7.52 8.24
C ASP A 66 3.52 -8.25 9.08
N ASP A 67 4.18 -7.55 9.98
CA ASP A 67 5.02 -8.08 11.03
C ASP A 67 4.81 -7.33 12.38
N GLU A 68 5.74 -7.47 13.33
CA GLU A 68 5.69 -6.83 14.66
C GLU A 68 6.03 -5.33 14.63
N ASP A 69 6.54 -4.80 13.53
CA ASP A 69 6.77 -3.39 13.28
C ASP A 69 5.57 -2.78 12.55
N VAL A 70 4.74 -2.02 13.27
CA VAL A 70 3.44 -1.60 12.77
C VAL A 70 3.42 -0.17 12.28
N GLU A 71 2.70 0.06 11.19
CA GLU A 71 2.51 1.37 10.61
C GLU A 71 1.12 1.92 10.92
N LEU A 72 1.07 3.15 11.39
CA LEU A 72 -0.17 3.84 11.75
C LEU A 72 -0.43 5.04 10.85
N ALA A 73 -1.66 5.13 10.36
CA ALA A 73 -2.17 6.36 9.75
C ALA A 73 -3.32 6.92 10.60
N ILE A 74 -3.26 8.23 10.91
CA ILE A 74 -4.29 8.91 11.72
C ILE A 74 -4.87 10.07 10.93
N LEU A 75 -6.17 10.00 10.62
CA LEU A 75 -6.92 11.02 9.93
C LEU A 75 -7.96 11.65 10.86
N VAL A 76 -8.02 12.98 10.86
CA VAL A 76 -9.03 13.74 11.60
C VAL A 76 -9.70 14.74 10.67
N HIS A 77 -11.01 14.70 10.64
CA HIS A 77 -11.83 15.65 9.87
C HIS A 77 -11.40 17.09 10.17
N PRO A 78 -11.20 17.97 9.20
CA PRO A 78 -10.66 19.31 9.39
C PRO A 78 -11.34 20.12 10.51
N ASP A 79 -12.66 20.09 10.57
CA ASP A 79 -13.46 20.85 11.55
C ASP A 79 -13.32 20.32 12.99
N TYR A 80 -12.79 19.10 13.17
CA TYR A 80 -12.65 18.46 14.49
C TYR A 80 -11.19 18.39 14.96
N ARG A 81 -10.27 19.05 14.25
CA ARG A 81 -8.85 19.13 14.61
C ARG A 81 -8.61 20.02 15.83
N ARG A 82 -7.41 19.89 16.43
CA ARG A 82 -7.00 20.68 17.62
C ARG A 82 -7.87 20.47 18.88
N GLN A 83 -8.65 19.39 18.92
CA GLN A 83 -9.48 19.00 20.06
C GLN A 83 -8.95 17.74 20.77
N GLY A 84 -7.71 17.32 20.47
CA GLY A 84 -7.07 16.15 21.05
C GLY A 84 -7.57 14.81 20.50
N LEU A 85 -8.36 14.81 19.40
CA LEU A 85 -8.97 13.60 18.88
C LEU A 85 -7.95 12.57 18.39
N ALA A 86 -6.90 13.01 17.68
CA ALA A 86 -5.83 12.11 17.22
C ALA A 86 -5.11 11.41 18.40
N ARG A 87 -4.81 12.15 19.49
CA ARG A 87 -4.23 11.56 20.70
C ARG A 87 -5.16 10.55 21.39
N LYS A 88 -6.48 10.81 21.37
CA LYS A 88 -7.47 9.87 21.92
C LYS A 88 -7.56 8.60 21.09
N LEU A 89 -7.46 8.70 19.76
CA LEU A 89 -7.40 7.55 18.87
C LEU A 89 -6.14 6.72 19.15
N TYR A 90 -4.98 7.36 19.24
CA TYR A 90 -3.73 6.69 19.54
C TYR A 90 -3.72 6.02 20.93
N ALA A 91 -4.21 6.70 21.96
CA ALA A 91 -4.33 6.12 23.30
C ALA A 91 -5.27 4.90 23.32
N ASN A 92 -6.37 4.95 22.54
CA ASN A 92 -7.26 3.81 22.41
C ASN A 92 -6.59 2.63 21.67
N TYR A 93 -5.85 2.92 20.59
CA TYR A 93 -5.00 1.92 19.92
C TYR A 93 -4.05 1.25 20.91
N GLN A 94 -3.26 2.01 21.67
CA GLN A 94 -2.31 1.45 22.64
C GLN A 94 -2.99 0.55 23.69
N ALA A 95 -4.17 0.94 24.17
CA ALA A 95 -4.91 0.16 25.16
C ALA A 95 -5.45 -1.16 24.59
N GLU A 96 -6.04 -1.13 23.38
CA GLU A 96 -6.66 -2.30 22.77
C GLU A 96 -5.65 -3.28 22.17
N THR A 97 -4.44 -2.79 21.82
CA THR A 97 -3.39 -3.62 21.22
C THR A 97 -2.29 -4.05 22.20
N ALA A 98 -2.34 -3.65 23.46
CA ALA A 98 -1.31 -3.92 24.48
C ALA A 98 -0.95 -5.41 24.70
N LYS A 99 -1.82 -6.32 24.29
CA LYS A 99 -1.60 -7.78 24.44
C LYS A 99 -0.94 -8.43 23.21
N TYR A 100 -0.80 -7.69 22.11
CA TYR A 100 -0.21 -8.21 20.88
C TYR A 100 1.30 -7.93 20.83
N PRO A 101 2.09 -8.76 20.14
CA PRO A 101 3.55 -8.66 20.12
C PRO A 101 4.02 -7.55 19.17
N ILE A 102 3.65 -6.30 19.44
CA ILE A 102 4.08 -5.13 18.65
C ILE A 102 5.46 -4.70 19.16
N ALA A 103 6.46 -4.75 18.30
CA ALA A 103 7.83 -4.38 18.60
C ALA A 103 8.07 -2.88 18.45
N SER A 104 7.58 -2.29 17.37
CA SER A 104 7.69 -0.86 17.12
C SER A 104 6.45 -0.26 16.48
N VAL A 105 6.35 1.06 16.51
CA VAL A 105 5.24 1.83 15.90
C VAL A 105 5.83 2.94 15.06
N ILE A 106 5.44 2.98 13.80
CA ILE A 106 5.84 3.99 12.83
C ILE A 106 4.59 4.75 12.38
N PHE A 107 4.62 6.08 12.38
CA PHE A 107 3.51 6.88 11.88
C PHE A 107 3.76 7.26 10.43
N GLN A 108 2.76 7.02 9.58
CA GLN A 108 2.81 7.44 8.19
C GLN A 108 2.09 8.77 7.99
N THR A 109 2.66 9.63 7.16
CA THR A 109 2.01 10.85 6.69
C THR A 109 2.56 11.24 5.32
N GLU A 110 2.14 12.36 4.78
CA GLU A 110 2.62 12.87 3.51
C GLU A 110 3.41 14.17 3.68
N ARG A 111 4.44 14.36 2.87
CA ARG A 111 5.29 15.57 2.89
C ARG A 111 4.46 16.85 2.81
N VAL A 112 3.47 16.90 1.94
CA VAL A 112 2.59 18.05 1.77
C VAL A 112 1.82 18.41 3.06
N PHE A 113 1.50 17.42 3.89
CA PHE A 113 0.86 17.63 5.17
C PHE A 113 1.85 18.13 6.23
N LEU A 114 3.05 17.55 6.30
CA LEU A 114 4.10 18.00 7.22
C LEU A 114 4.55 19.43 6.92
N ASP A 115 4.69 19.80 5.65
CA ASP A 115 5.06 21.15 5.24
C ASP A 115 4.05 22.20 5.72
N LYS A 116 2.76 21.85 5.71
CA LYS A 116 1.68 22.69 6.26
C LYS A 116 1.63 22.69 7.79
N HIS A 117 2.22 21.68 8.43
CA HIS A 117 2.19 21.47 9.88
C HIS A 117 3.61 21.20 10.46
N PRO A 118 4.58 22.14 10.34
CA PRO A 118 5.99 21.89 10.64
C PRO A 118 6.28 21.54 12.12
N ASN A 119 5.35 21.83 13.02
CA ASN A 119 5.48 21.51 14.44
C ASN A 119 4.86 20.14 14.81
N LEU A 120 4.33 19.37 13.85
CA LEU A 120 3.61 18.14 14.14
C LEU A 120 4.52 17.10 14.79
N ALA A 121 5.64 16.79 14.17
CA ALA A 121 6.59 15.80 14.69
C ALA A 121 7.05 16.16 16.10
N THR A 122 7.48 17.41 16.33
CA THR A 122 7.88 17.88 17.66
C THR A 122 6.73 17.80 18.68
N ALA A 123 5.52 18.16 18.30
CA ALA A 123 4.37 18.12 19.20
C ALA A 123 3.96 16.69 19.59
N TRP A 124 4.33 15.71 18.81
CA TRP A 124 4.07 14.28 19.06
C TRP A 124 5.30 13.53 19.59
N ASP A 125 6.42 14.22 19.79
CA ASP A 125 7.70 13.64 20.18
C ASP A 125 8.20 12.58 19.19
N LEU A 126 8.08 12.91 17.90
CA LEU A 126 8.48 12.08 16.79
C LEU A 126 9.70 12.67 16.08
N VAL A 127 10.43 11.82 15.38
CA VAL A 127 11.50 12.19 14.43
C VAL A 127 11.11 11.65 13.04
N GLU A 128 11.50 12.38 12.02
CA GLU A 128 11.33 11.95 10.65
C GLU A 128 12.37 10.88 10.31
N ASN A 129 11.91 9.76 9.78
CA ASN A 129 12.76 8.70 9.26
C ASN A 129 13.41 9.15 7.93
N THR A 130 14.57 8.62 7.62
CA THR A 130 15.27 8.89 6.35
C THR A 130 14.63 8.16 5.17
N ASP A 131 13.94 7.07 5.46
CA ASP A 131 13.25 6.26 4.45
C ASP A 131 11.96 6.96 4.06
N THR A 132 11.82 7.21 2.78
CA THR A 132 10.65 7.88 2.20
C THR A 132 10.27 7.21 0.90
N GLU A 133 8.99 7.30 0.55
CA GLU A 133 8.45 6.74 -0.69
C GLU A 133 7.84 7.82 -1.57
N THR A 134 8.18 7.79 -2.85
CA THR A 134 7.44 8.55 -3.85
C THR A 134 6.27 7.71 -4.37
N TRP A 135 5.07 8.24 -4.23
CA TRP A 135 3.86 7.68 -4.83
C TRP A 135 3.59 8.34 -6.16
N LEU A 136 3.44 7.51 -7.19
CA LEU A 136 3.32 7.90 -8.57
C LEU A 136 1.96 7.47 -9.09
N GLY A 137 1.28 8.35 -9.81
CA GLY A 137 -0.01 8.08 -10.43
C GLY A 137 0.06 8.14 -11.95
N ARG A 138 -0.86 7.45 -12.60
CA ARG A 138 -1.00 7.46 -14.05
C ARG A 138 -2.45 7.27 -14.49
N GLU A 139 -2.85 8.07 -15.47
CA GLU A 139 -4.16 7.95 -16.10
C GLU A 139 -4.26 6.72 -17.01
N ARG A 140 -5.48 6.36 -17.38
CA ARG A 140 -5.84 5.19 -18.19
C ARG A 140 -5.53 5.39 -19.69
N VAL A 141 -4.27 5.57 -20.01
CA VAL A 141 -3.82 5.68 -21.41
C VAL A 141 -3.15 4.38 -21.83
N PRO A 142 -3.71 3.63 -22.82
CA PRO A 142 -3.16 2.34 -23.23
C PRO A 142 -1.82 2.50 -23.95
N TYR A 143 -1.02 1.45 -23.88
CA TYR A 143 0.24 1.37 -24.62
C TYR A 143 0.09 0.58 -25.91
N GLN A 144 0.82 0.97 -26.94
CA GLN A 144 1.10 0.08 -28.08
C GLN A 144 2.23 -0.87 -27.67
N LEU A 145 1.89 -2.15 -27.49
CA LEU A 145 2.85 -3.20 -27.20
C LEU A 145 3.09 -4.06 -28.43
N SER A 146 4.35 -4.15 -28.85
CA SER A 146 4.76 -5.13 -29.84
C SER A 146 4.76 -6.51 -29.16
N GLN A 147 4.06 -7.47 -29.77
CA GLN A 147 4.07 -8.85 -29.30
C GLN A 147 5.49 -9.40 -29.39
N GLN A 148 6.01 -9.95 -28.30
CA GLN A 148 7.30 -10.64 -28.26
C GLN A 148 7.02 -12.14 -28.21
N ALA A 149 7.52 -12.86 -29.21
CA ALA A 149 7.12 -14.26 -29.48
C ALA A 149 7.36 -15.25 -28.31
N GLU A 150 8.26 -14.92 -27.39
CA GLU A 150 8.63 -15.79 -26.26
C GLU A 150 8.17 -15.26 -24.90
N LEU A 151 7.52 -14.08 -24.85
CA LEU A 151 7.01 -13.49 -23.62
C LEU A 151 5.51 -13.64 -23.51
N THR A 152 5.07 -14.14 -22.37
CA THR A 152 3.65 -14.20 -21.99
C THR A 152 3.42 -13.46 -20.68
N VAL A 153 2.41 -12.58 -20.65
CA VAL A 153 1.90 -11.99 -19.41
C VAL A 153 0.53 -12.57 -19.13
N SER A 154 0.35 -13.18 -17.98
CA SER A 154 -0.89 -13.82 -17.57
C SER A 154 -1.18 -13.64 -16.09
N LEU A 155 -2.45 -13.82 -15.68
CA LEU A 155 -2.80 -13.91 -14.27
C LEU A 155 -2.32 -15.24 -13.69
N ALA A 156 -1.75 -15.17 -12.50
CA ALA A 156 -1.35 -16.35 -11.75
C ALA A 156 -2.56 -17.25 -11.45
N GLN A 157 -2.33 -18.54 -11.47
CA GLN A 157 -3.28 -19.58 -11.10
C GLN A 157 -2.69 -20.40 -9.95
N ALA A 158 -3.52 -21.13 -9.22
CA ALA A 158 -3.07 -21.90 -8.06
C ALA A 158 -1.86 -22.83 -8.34
N TYR A 159 -1.74 -23.36 -9.55
CA TYR A 159 -0.60 -24.22 -9.93
C TYR A 159 0.71 -23.46 -10.14
N HIS A 160 0.68 -22.12 -10.23
CA HIS A 160 1.89 -21.31 -10.33
C HIS A 160 2.52 -20.99 -8.96
N ALA A 161 1.83 -21.30 -7.83
CA ALA A 161 2.26 -20.84 -6.51
C ALA A 161 3.69 -21.24 -6.15
N ASP A 162 4.09 -22.50 -6.47
CA ASP A 162 5.45 -22.98 -6.21
C ASP A 162 6.52 -22.26 -7.06
N ASP A 163 6.23 -22.02 -8.34
CA ASP A 163 7.17 -21.34 -9.25
C ASP A 163 7.31 -19.85 -8.86
N ILE A 164 6.21 -19.22 -8.45
CA ILE A 164 6.21 -17.85 -7.91
C ILE A 164 7.05 -17.78 -6.64
N ALA A 165 6.83 -18.71 -5.69
CA ALA A 165 7.58 -18.74 -4.43
C ALA A 165 9.07 -18.86 -4.67
N ARG A 166 9.50 -19.79 -5.54
CA ARG A 166 10.92 -19.96 -5.92
C ARG A 166 11.49 -18.70 -6.56
N PHE A 167 10.74 -18.06 -7.44
CA PHE A 167 11.13 -16.81 -8.06
C PHE A 167 11.27 -15.68 -7.04
N GLN A 168 10.26 -15.49 -6.18
CA GLN A 168 10.25 -14.42 -5.16
C GLN A 168 11.35 -14.61 -4.11
N THR A 169 11.64 -15.84 -3.69
CA THR A 169 12.77 -16.16 -2.79
C THR A 169 14.09 -15.65 -3.36
N GLN A 170 14.31 -15.77 -4.67
CA GLN A 170 15.56 -15.31 -5.32
C GLN A 170 15.64 -13.78 -5.46
N VAL A 171 14.48 -13.11 -5.57
CA VAL A 171 14.43 -11.66 -5.84
C VAL A 171 14.39 -10.84 -4.55
N PHE A 172 13.63 -11.31 -3.54
CA PHE A 172 13.39 -10.57 -2.30
C PHE A 172 14.14 -11.13 -1.09
N ASP A 173 15.05 -12.11 -1.30
CA ASP A 173 15.81 -12.78 -0.22
C ASP A 173 14.91 -13.30 0.92
N SER A 174 13.71 -13.76 0.57
CA SER A 174 12.68 -14.19 1.51
C SER A 174 12.73 -15.71 1.73
N ASP A 175 12.19 -16.18 2.86
CA ASP A 175 11.98 -17.61 3.10
C ASP A 175 10.97 -18.21 2.11
N TYR A 176 11.22 -19.43 1.64
CA TYR A 176 10.36 -20.09 0.65
C TYR A 176 8.92 -20.31 1.16
N GLU A 177 8.76 -20.73 2.42
CA GLU A 177 7.42 -20.99 2.98
C GLU A 177 6.62 -19.69 3.12
N VAL A 178 7.30 -18.60 3.47
CA VAL A 178 6.72 -17.25 3.51
C VAL A 178 6.30 -16.81 2.11
N ALA A 179 7.19 -16.91 1.12
CA ALA A 179 6.90 -16.57 -0.26
C ALA A 179 5.75 -17.41 -0.84
N LEU A 180 5.69 -18.71 -0.52
CA LEU A 180 4.62 -19.61 -0.95
C LEU A 180 3.28 -19.24 -0.33
N ARG A 181 3.26 -18.87 0.94
CA ARG A 181 2.06 -18.38 1.61
C ARG A 181 1.55 -17.12 0.93
N TYR A 182 2.39 -16.10 0.74
CA TYR A 182 2.00 -14.86 0.06
C TYR A 182 1.50 -15.08 -1.36
N ALA A 183 2.16 -15.96 -2.13
CA ALA A 183 1.70 -16.28 -3.48
C ALA A 183 0.30 -16.90 -3.47
N ARG A 184 0.03 -17.83 -2.56
CA ARG A 184 -1.28 -18.47 -2.40
C ARG A 184 -2.37 -17.48 -1.95
N GLU A 185 -2.06 -16.62 -1.00
CA GLU A 185 -2.97 -15.59 -0.50
C GLU A 185 -3.30 -14.59 -1.62
N ALA A 186 -2.30 -14.06 -2.33
CA ALA A 186 -2.51 -13.14 -3.44
C ALA A 186 -3.31 -13.75 -4.61
N ILE A 187 -3.16 -15.06 -4.86
CA ILE A 187 -3.95 -15.77 -5.89
C ILE A 187 -5.40 -16.00 -5.43
N ALA A 188 -5.62 -16.21 -4.13
CA ALA A 188 -6.94 -16.51 -3.58
C ALA A 188 -7.76 -15.26 -3.26
N ASP A 189 -7.12 -14.11 -3.11
CA ASP A 189 -7.77 -12.85 -2.78
C ASP A 189 -8.51 -12.29 -4.00
N ALA A 190 -9.81 -11.98 -3.82
CA ALA A 190 -10.66 -11.42 -4.87
C ALA A 190 -10.29 -9.96 -5.24
N ASP A 191 -9.67 -9.25 -4.33
CA ASP A 191 -9.24 -7.86 -4.49
C ASP A 191 -7.77 -7.73 -4.92
N SER A 192 -7.09 -8.85 -5.17
CA SER A 192 -5.70 -8.93 -5.60
C SER A 192 -5.57 -9.62 -6.97
N LEU A 193 -4.75 -9.06 -7.84
CA LEU A 193 -4.45 -9.63 -9.17
C LEU A 193 -2.94 -9.82 -9.30
N LEU A 194 -2.47 -11.06 -9.16
CA LEU A 194 -1.06 -11.40 -9.34
C LEU A 194 -0.78 -11.73 -10.81
N TYR A 195 -0.01 -10.90 -11.49
CA TYR A 195 0.44 -11.10 -12.86
C TYR A 195 1.82 -11.73 -12.90
N LEU A 196 2.02 -12.62 -13.86
CA LEU A 196 3.30 -13.27 -14.18
C LEU A 196 3.81 -12.81 -15.53
N LEU A 197 5.12 -12.68 -15.64
CA LEU A 197 5.83 -12.63 -16.89
C LEU A 197 6.61 -13.93 -17.06
N GLU A 198 6.31 -14.66 -18.11
CA GLU A 198 7.01 -15.88 -18.48
C GLU A 198 7.85 -15.67 -19.75
N HIS A 199 9.01 -16.29 -19.80
CA HIS A 199 9.88 -16.37 -20.98
C HIS A 199 10.21 -17.82 -21.26
N GLY A 200 9.77 -18.32 -22.41
CA GLY A 200 9.95 -19.75 -22.76
C GLY A 200 9.30 -20.73 -21.76
N GLY A 201 8.23 -20.31 -21.08
CA GLY A 201 7.53 -21.11 -20.07
C GLY A 201 8.12 -21.05 -18.65
N ALA A 202 9.18 -20.27 -18.43
CA ALA A 202 9.73 -20.03 -17.11
C ALA A 202 9.25 -18.67 -16.55
N VAL A 203 8.85 -18.61 -15.29
CA VAL A 203 8.50 -17.36 -14.60
C VAL A 203 9.77 -16.52 -14.40
N ILE A 204 9.81 -15.34 -15.00
CA ILE A 204 10.92 -14.40 -14.92
C ILE A 204 10.54 -13.05 -14.30
N GLY A 205 9.28 -12.85 -14.01
CA GLY A 205 8.80 -11.62 -13.36
C GLY A 205 7.40 -11.77 -12.79
N SER A 206 7.08 -10.93 -11.83
CA SER A 206 5.75 -10.81 -11.26
C SER A 206 5.41 -9.35 -10.94
N CYS A 207 4.12 -9.06 -10.86
CA CYS A 207 3.58 -7.79 -10.40
C CYS A 207 2.20 -8.07 -9.80
N THR A 208 1.96 -7.60 -8.59
CA THR A 208 0.66 -7.70 -7.93
C THR A 208 -0.07 -6.36 -8.04
N VAL A 209 -1.39 -6.42 -8.17
CA VAL A 209 -2.24 -5.22 -8.21
C VAL A 209 -3.36 -5.37 -7.20
N ASP A 210 -3.42 -4.49 -6.22
CA ASP A 210 -4.57 -4.32 -5.35
C ASP A 210 -5.64 -3.50 -6.08
N ILE A 211 -6.84 -4.07 -6.17
CA ILE A 211 -8.00 -3.44 -6.80
C ILE A 211 -9.11 -3.08 -5.79
N SER A 212 -8.83 -3.13 -4.49
CA SER A 212 -9.79 -2.82 -3.42
C SER A 212 -10.07 -1.33 -3.27
N THR A 213 -9.12 -0.46 -3.67
CA THR A 213 -9.20 0.99 -3.57
C THR A 213 -9.78 1.64 -4.84
N ASP A 214 -9.80 2.96 -4.89
CA ASP A 214 -10.25 3.72 -6.07
C ASP A 214 -9.21 3.75 -7.19
N ASP A 215 -7.96 3.30 -6.93
CA ASP A 215 -6.88 3.11 -7.88
C ASP A 215 -6.59 1.61 -8.10
N ASN A 216 -5.96 1.27 -9.22
CA ASN A 216 -5.24 0.02 -9.40
C ASN A 216 -3.84 0.21 -8.80
N TYR A 217 -3.61 -0.24 -7.58
CA TYR A 217 -2.32 -0.08 -6.90
C TYR A 217 -1.39 -1.24 -7.23
N LEU A 218 -0.31 -0.93 -7.97
CA LEU A 218 0.71 -1.89 -8.36
C LEU A 218 1.77 -2.01 -7.28
N TYR A 219 2.13 -3.23 -6.90
CA TYR A 219 3.19 -3.51 -5.92
C TYR A 219 3.88 -4.84 -6.22
N GLY A 220 4.98 -5.15 -5.53
CA GLY A 220 5.71 -6.39 -5.70
C GLY A 220 6.22 -6.62 -7.13
N LEU A 221 6.51 -5.54 -7.88
CA LEU A 221 7.11 -5.67 -9.21
C LEU A 221 8.53 -6.20 -9.09
N ALA A 222 8.75 -7.36 -9.66
CA ALA A 222 10.06 -8.00 -9.67
C ALA A 222 10.38 -8.63 -11.02
N ILE A 223 11.69 -8.63 -11.37
CA ILE A 223 12.24 -9.35 -12.52
C ILE A 223 13.46 -10.14 -12.05
N ALA A 224 13.57 -11.40 -12.46
CA ALA A 224 14.68 -12.26 -12.12
C ALA A 224 16.02 -11.56 -12.38
N PRO A 225 17.02 -11.66 -11.47
CA PRO A 225 18.25 -10.88 -11.55
C PRO A 225 19.00 -11.02 -12.89
N ASP A 226 19.05 -12.23 -13.45
CA ASP A 226 19.67 -12.53 -14.74
C ASP A 226 18.86 -12.05 -15.96
N GLN A 227 17.62 -11.62 -15.74
CA GLN A 227 16.68 -11.10 -16.75
C GLN A 227 16.47 -9.58 -16.65
N GLN A 228 17.07 -8.93 -15.67
CA GLN A 228 17.00 -7.47 -15.53
C GLN A 228 17.72 -6.73 -16.67
N GLN A 229 17.44 -5.43 -16.79
CA GLN A 229 18.03 -4.52 -17.80
C GLN A 229 17.74 -4.89 -19.27
N LYS A 230 16.82 -5.85 -19.53
CA LYS A 230 16.36 -6.24 -20.86
C LYS A 230 15.02 -5.61 -21.28
N GLY A 231 14.50 -4.69 -20.48
CA GLY A 231 13.20 -4.03 -20.72
C GLY A 231 11.99 -4.84 -20.27
N TYR A 232 12.18 -5.99 -19.62
CA TYR A 232 11.10 -6.89 -19.24
C TYR A 232 10.18 -6.30 -18.15
N GLY A 233 10.70 -5.54 -17.18
CA GLY A 233 9.87 -4.84 -16.21
C GLY A 233 8.96 -3.80 -16.86
N THR A 234 9.50 -3.02 -17.80
CA THR A 234 8.71 -2.09 -18.61
C THR A 234 7.62 -2.80 -19.41
N TYR A 235 7.94 -3.94 -20.02
CA TYR A 235 6.99 -4.74 -20.78
C TYR A 235 5.86 -5.25 -19.88
N LEU A 236 6.21 -5.85 -18.74
CA LEU A 236 5.25 -6.38 -17.76
C LEU A 236 4.27 -5.30 -17.30
N VAL A 237 4.77 -4.15 -16.79
CA VAL A 237 3.91 -3.08 -16.29
C VAL A 237 2.97 -2.54 -17.40
N LYS A 238 3.48 -2.35 -18.62
CA LYS A 238 2.65 -1.92 -19.76
C LYS A 238 1.57 -2.93 -20.12
N ALA A 239 1.87 -4.22 -20.06
CA ALA A 239 0.90 -5.29 -20.33
C ALA A 239 -0.18 -5.34 -19.25
N VAL A 240 0.21 -5.26 -17.98
CA VAL A 240 -0.69 -5.19 -16.82
C VAL A 240 -1.65 -3.99 -16.95
N ILE A 241 -1.14 -2.80 -17.26
CA ILE A 241 -1.94 -1.60 -17.44
C ILE A 241 -2.95 -1.78 -18.57
N ASN A 242 -2.52 -2.31 -19.74
CA ASN A 242 -3.41 -2.54 -20.87
C ASN A 242 -4.53 -3.55 -20.54
N ASP A 243 -4.23 -4.59 -19.78
CA ASP A 243 -5.21 -5.58 -19.36
C ASP A 243 -6.23 -4.97 -18.38
N LEU A 244 -5.76 -4.22 -17.39
CA LEU A 244 -6.60 -3.57 -16.39
C LEU A 244 -7.51 -2.48 -16.97
N ILE A 245 -7.06 -1.74 -17.98
CA ILE A 245 -7.91 -0.78 -18.71
C ILE A 245 -9.15 -1.47 -19.30
N THR A 246 -9.07 -2.74 -19.64
CA THR A 246 -10.23 -3.50 -20.16
C THR A 246 -11.14 -4.04 -19.07
N LYS A 247 -10.66 -4.10 -17.82
CA LYS A 247 -11.36 -4.73 -16.69
C LYS A 247 -12.11 -3.77 -15.79
N ASN A 248 -11.56 -2.55 -15.62
CA ASN A 248 -12.16 -1.55 -14.73
C ASN A 248 -11.84 -0.11 -15.20
N ASP A 249 -12.45 0.87 -14.53
CA ASP A 249 -12.30 2.30 -14.86
C ASP A 249 -11.34 3.05 -13.91
N LYS A 250 -10.58 2.34 -13.08
CA LYS A 250 -9.67 2.94 -12.11
C LYS A 250 -8.37 3.42 -12.75
N PRO A 251 -7.81 4.56 -12.33
CA PRO A 251 -6.45 4.97 -12.68
C PRO A 251 -5.41 4.04 -12.03
N PHE A 252 -4.14 4.35 -12.16
CA PHE A 252 -3.04 3.52 -11.69
C PHE A 252 -2.20 4.26 -10.68
N GLN A 253 -1.77 3.56 -9.64
CA GLN A 253 -0.89 4.06 -8.61
C GLN A 253 0.22 3.06 -8.31
N ILE A 254 1.41 3.54 -7.96
CA ILE A 254 2.54 2.73 -7.54
C ILE A 254 3.40 3.53 -6.55
N ALA A 255 3.90 2.86 -5.51
CA ALA A 255 4.89 3.42 -4.61
C ALA A 255 6.30 2.94 -4.97
N VAL A 256 7.28 3.80 -4.72
CA VAL A 256 8.70 3.48 -4.90
C VAL A 256 9.52 4.19 -3.82
N GLU A 257 10.40 3.45 -3.17
CA GLU A 257 11.40 4.00 -2.25
C GLU A 257 12.25 5.06 -2.97
N ASP A 258 12.52 6.16 -2.30
CA ASP A 258 13.17 7.31 -2.93
C ASP A 258 14.63 7.04 -3.34
N ASP A 259 15.28 6.05 -2.77
CA ASP A 259 16.62 5.57 -3.13
C ASP A 259 16.62 4.59 -4.31
N ASN A 260 15.47 3.95 -4.65
CA ASN A 260 15.33 3.05 -5.79
C ASN A 260 15.19 3.82 -7.11
N LEU A 261 16.29 4.46 -7.51
CA LEU A 261 16.34 5.29 -8.72
C LEU A 261 16.06 4.50 -10.01
N ILE A 262 16.28 3.18 -10.02
CA ILE A 262 16.05 2.33 -11.20
C ILE A 262 14.55 2.16 -11.43
N ALA A 263 13.83 1.77 -10.40
CA ALA A 263 12.37 1.62 -10.46
C ALA A 263 11.68 2.96 -10.75
N LYS A 264 12.11 4.03 -10.08
CA LYS A 264 11.56 5.38 -10.29
C LYS A 264 11.67 5.82 -11.75
N ARG A 265 12.86 5.67 -12.36
CA ARG A 265 13.06 5.96 -13.79
C ARG A 265 12.22 5.08 -14.70
N LEU A 266 12.03 3.80 -14.36
CA LEU A 266 11.16 2.92 -15.12
C LEU A 266 9.74 3.48 -15.16
N TYR A 267 9.17 3.81 -14.00
CA TYR A 267 7.78 4.30 -13.91
C TYR A 267 7.60 5.65 -14.57
N GLU A 268 8.51 6.60 -14.36
CA GLU A 268 8.48 7.91 -15.02
C GLU A 268 8.55 7.78 -16.54
N ASN A 269 9.43 6.92 -17.09
CA ASN A 269 9.57 6.67 -18.53
C ASN A 269 8.32 6.05 -19.17
N ILE A 270 7.47 5.42 -18.41
CA ILE A 270 6.20 4.86 -18.88
C ILE A 270 4.99 5.75 -18.53
N GLY A 271 5.25 6.98 -18.08
CA GLY A 271 4.24 8.03 -17.96
C GLY A 271 3.55 8.09 -16.60
N PHE A 272 4.10 7.46 -15.56
CA PHE A 272 3.71 7.78 -14.19
C PHE A 272 4.29 9.13 -13.79
N THR A 273 3.54 9.89 -13.01
CA THR A 273 3.92 11.20 -12.48
C THR A 273 3.80 11.22 -10.97
N LYS A 274 4.70 11.93 -10.29
CA LYS A 274 4.66 12.07 -8.84
C LYS A 274 3.34 12.69 -8.39
N GLN A 275 2.64 12.00 -7.49
CA GLN A 275 1.44 12.51 -6.81
C GLN A 275 1.81 13.06 -5.43
N THR A 276 2.53 12.26 -4.64
CA THR A 276 2.91 12.64 -3.28
C THR A 276 4.22 11.97 -2.87
N GLN A 277 4.72 12.34 -1.69
CA GLN A 277 5.80 11.66 -0.98
C GLN A 277 5.27 11.25 0.39
N VAL A 278 5.30 9.96 0.66
CA VAL A 278 5.03 9.40 1.99
C VAL A 278 6.28 9.51 2.84
N VAL A 279 6.11 9.92 4.07
CA VAL A 279 7.15 10.06 5.10
C VAL A 279 6.74 9.28 6.33
N TYR A 280 7.72 8.70 6.96
CA TYR A 280 7.57 7.91 8.16
C TYR A 280 8.13 8.69 9.35
N LEU A 281 7.45 8.60 10.49
CA LEU A 281 7.81 9.29 11.71
C LEU A 281 7.94 8.27 12.84
N ASP A 282 9.12 8.18 13.42
CA ASP A 282 9.42 7.27 14.52
C ASP A 282 9.26 8.00 15.87
N PRO A 283 8.75 7.31 16.91
CA PRO A 283 8.87 7.83 18.27
C PRO A 283 10.33 8.10 18.63
N LYS A 284 10.61 9.23 19.27
CA LYS A 284 11.97 9.47 19.79
C LYS A 284 12.34 8.41 20.80
N GLU A 285 13.53 7.86 20.66
CA GLU A 285 14.13 7.04 21.68
C GLU A 285 14.27 7.88 22.96
N GLY A 286 13.72 7.40 24.07
CA GLY A 286 13.74 8.07 25.37
C GLY A 286 15.07 7.96 26.08
#